data_050a5098d6c06041c483adbbd9a1209f
#
_entry.id   050a5098d6c06041c483adbbd9a1209f
#
_cell.length_a   1.000
_cell.length_b   1.000
_cell.length_c   1.000
_cell.angle_alpha   90.00
_cell.angle_beta   90.00
_cell.angle_gamma   90.00
#
_symmetry.space_group_name_H-M   'P 1'
#
loop_
_entity.id
_entity.type
_entity.pdbx_description
1 polymer ?
#
loop_
_entity_poly.entity_id
_entity_poly.type
_entity_poly.pdbx_seq_one_letter_code
_entity_poly.pdbx_strand_id
1 'polypeptide(L)'
;RTDSSAASDVYKRQELTLSEKLELEKKSLGYYLSGHPVLAIENKIKKIRSKTINKLNNDIKKASLVCLINSVRQIKDRSGKPLTFINFDDGTGTMDGIVASDVLENCHNFLKEGEILNLKGTVEVDDYRTNDLGSLMFRMRVKEISLLDTELDKKVSEVLINIVDSQAISLQEFSRLLDTIDKSFWENGNCRLNVKVSSDQSEAIVDIG
;
A
#
# COMPACT_ATOMS: atom_id res chain seq x y z
N ARG A 1 -56.92 27.91 -4.82
CA ARG A 1 -55.50 28.21 -4.45
C ARG A 1 -54.85 26.89 -4.15
N THR A 2 -54.11 26.42 -5.11
CA THR A 2 -53.29 25.22 -5.04
C THR A 2 -51.89 25.67 -4.68
N ASP A 3 -51.46 25.37 -3.45
CA ASP A 3 -50.06 25.52 -3.03
C ASP A 3 -49.28 24.34 -3.59
N SER A 4 -48.53 24.62 -4.65
CA SER A 4 -47.52 23.72 -5.19
C SER A 4 -46.24 23.93 -4.41
N SER A 5 -46.06 23.18 -3.35
CA SER A 5 -44.78 23.04 -2.65
C SER A 5 -43.92 22.12 -3.49
N ALA A 6 -43.14 22.70 -4.39
CA ALA A 6 -42.07 22.03 -5.08
C ALA A 6 -40.97 21.70 -4.03
N ALA A 7 -40.97 20.47 -3.57
CA ALA A 7 -39.83 19.92 -2.83
C ALA A 7 -38.62 19.91 -3.78
N SER A 8 -37.75 20.88 -3.57
CA SER A 8 -36.42 20.90 -4.16
C SER A 8 -35.64 19.72 -3.58
N ASP A 9 -35.61 18.62 -4.30
CA ASP A 9 -34.67 17.51 -4.05
C ASP A 9 -33.26 18.07 -4.23
N VAL A 10 -32.68 18.52 -3.14
CA VAL A 10 -31.24 18.85 -3.06
C VAL A 10 -30.50 17.52 -3.18
N TYR A 11 -30.14 17.19 -4.41
CA TYR A 11 -29.26 16.07 -4.72
C TYR A 11 -27.94 16.34 -3.99
N LYS A 12 -27.74 15.69 -2.84
CA LYS A 12 -26.49 15.72 -2.11
C LYS A 12 -25.47 15.00 -2.97
N ARG A 13 -24.72 15.75 -3.79
CA ARG A 13 -23.55 15.20 -4.48
C ARG A 13 -22.61 14.67 -3.40
N GLN A 14 -22.50 13.36 -3.30
CA GLN A 14 -21.45 12.76 -2.48
C GLN A 14 -20.13 13.24 -3.10
N GLU A 15 -19.33 13.93 -2.31
CA GLU A 15 -17.98 14.30 -2.73
C GLU A 15 -17.16 13.04 -2.86
N LEU A 16 -16.60 12.81 -4.04
CA LEU A 16 -15.69 11.70 -4.31
C LEU A 16 -14.48 11.78 -3.38
N THR A 17 -14.06 10.67 -2.87
CA THR A 17 -12.77 10.58 -2.17
C THR A 17 -11.61 10.93 -3.13
N LEU A 18 -10.48 11.35 -2.59
CA LEU A 18 -9.32 11.68 -3.43
C LEU A 18 -8.91 10.48 -4.32
N SER A 19 -8.95 9.26 -3.80
CA SER A 19 -8.64 8.05 -4.57
C SER A 19 -9.58 7.86 -5.75
N GLU A 20 -10.90 7.93 -5.54
CA GLU A 20 -11.91 7.81 -6.61
C GLU A 20 -11.74 8.91 -7.66
N LYS A 21 -11.43 10.14 -7.23
CA LYS A 21 -11.19 11.25 -8.14
C LYS A 21 -9.97 11.01 -9.01
N LEU A 22 -8.86 10.53 -8.43
CA LEU A 22 -7.63 10.22 -9.15
C LEU A 22 -7.82 9.07 -10.15
N GLU A 23 -8.60 8.04 -9.81
CA GLU A 23 -8.95 6.96 -10.74
C GLU A 23 -9.74 7.49 -11.94
N LEU A 24 -10.73 8.35 -11.71
CA LEU A 24 -11.50 8.98 -12.78
C LEU A 24 -10.63 9.89 -13.65
N GLU A 25 -9.73 10.66 -13.06
CA GLU A 25 -8.79 11.51 -13.78
C GLU A 25 -7.87 10.66 -14.68
N LYS A 26 -7.27 9.60 -14.14
CA LYS A 26 -6.44 8.69 -14.92
C LYS A 26 -7.19 8.06 -16.07
N LYS A 27 -8.43 7.61 -15.83
CA LYS A 27 -9.28 6.99 -16.85
C LYS A 27 -9.71 7.99 -17.94
N SER A 28 -10.01 9.23 -17.57
CA SER A 28 -10.60 10.22 -18.50
C SER A 28 -9.54 11.09 -19.18
N LEU A 29 -8.47 11.46 -18.47
CA LEU A 29 -7.45 12.39 -18.93
C LEU A 29 -6.12 11.70 -19.28
N GLY A 30 -5.90 10.49 -18.74
CA GLY A 30 -4.64 9.77 -18.88
C GLY A 30 -3.56 10.16 -17.87
N TYR A 31 -3.80 11.16 -17.01
CA TYR A 31 -2.89 11.63 -15.97
C TYR A 31 -3.63 12.04 -14.70
N TYR A 32 -2.90 12.24 -13.61
CA TYR A 32 -3.42 12.68 -12.32
C TYR A 32 -3.31 14.20 -12.20
N LEU A 33 -4.41 14.89 -11.88
CA LEU A 33 -4.48 16.34 -11.77
C LEU A 33 -4.61 16.80 -10.31
N SER A 34 -5.46 16.12 -9.52
CA SER A 34 -5.82 16.56 -8.17
C SER A 34 -4.82 16.16 -7.09
N GLY A 35 -3.82 15.33 -7.42
CA GLY A 35 -2.82 14.86 -6.47
C GLY A 35 -2.05 13.65 -6.96
N HIS A 36 -1.20 13.10 -6.09
CA HIS A 36 -0.42 11.91 -6.39
C HIS A 36 -1.07 10.67 -5.78
N PRO A 37 -1.27 9.56 -6.53
CA PRO A 37 -2.01 8.38 -6.05
C PRO A 37 -1.36 7.71 -4.83
N VAL A 38 -0.03 7.71 -4.73
CA VAL A 38 0.67 7.18 -3.55
C VAL A 38 0.38 8.01 -2.30
N LEU A 39 0.27 9.35 -2.44
CA LEU A 39 -0.06 10.23 -1.31
C LEU A 39 -1.52 10.06 -0.87
N ALA A 40 -2.43 9.76 -1.79
CA ALA A 40 -3.84 9.51 -1.47
C ALA A 40 -4.02 8.29 -0.54
N ILE A 41 -3.11 7.31 -0.62
CA ILE A 41 -3.13 6.10 0.21
C ILE A 41 -2.09 6.13 1.35
N GLU A 42 -1.50 7.29 1.64
CA GLU A 42 -0.39 7.42 2.59
C GLU A 42 -0.67 6.74 3.95
N ASN A 43 -1.87 6.89 4.48
CA ASN A 43 -2.25 6.30 5.77
C ASN A 43 -2.18 4.76 5.75
N LYS A 44 -2.52 4.13 4.63
CA LYS A 44 -2.46 2.67 4.46
C LYS A 44 -1.03 2.17 4.36
N ILE A 45 -0.15 2.91 3.68
CA ILE A 45 1.21 2.46 3.38
C ILE A 45 2.27 2.83 4.41
N LYS A 46 1.95 3.69 5.41
CA LYS A 46 2.90 4.09 6.47
C LYS A 46 3.60 2.93 7.17
N LYS A 47 2.92 1.79 7.31
CA LYS A 47 3.46 0.59 7.96
C LYS A 47 4.35 -0.25 7.03
N ILE A 48 4.21 -0.09 5.73
CA ILE A 48 4.90 -0.90 4.70
C ILE A 48 6.19 -0.23 4.28
N ARG A 49 6.13 1.05 3.90
CA ARG A 49 7.30 1.80 3.45
C ARG A 49 8.21 2.18 4.61
N SER A 50 9.50 2.04 4.42
CA SER A 50 10.49 2.42 5.43
C SER A 50 10.88 3.90 5.36
N LYS A 51 10.89 4.47 4.16
CA LYS A 51 11.32 5.85 3.86
C LYS A 51 10.53 6.41 2.67
N THR A 52 10.70 7.70 2.42
CA THR A 52 10.29 8.39 1.19
C THR A 52 11.52 8.77 0.40
N ILE A 53 11.37 8.97 -0.92
CA ILE A 53 12.50 9.25 -1.83
C ILE A 53 13.25 10.52 -1.39
N ASN A 54 12.53 11.58 -1.01
CA ASN A 54 13.15 12.85 -0.56
C ASN A 54 13.89 12.75 0.79
N LYS A 55 13.73 11.65 1.54
CA LYS A 55 14.42 11.39 2.82
C LYS A 55 15.58 10.41 2.68
N LEU A 56 15.90 9.99 1.46
CA LEU A 56 17.07 9.16 1.21
C LEU A 56 18.36 9.98 1.38
N ASN A 57 19.37 9.35 1.94
CA ASN A 57 20.71 9.90 2.14
C ASN A 57 21.76 8.79 2.02
N ASN A 58 23.03 9.15 2.07
CA ASN A 58 24.16 8.21 1.90
C ASN A 58 24.23 7.10 2.94
N ASP A 59 23.61 7.30 4.11
CA ASP A 59 23.63 6.30 5.20
C ASP A 59 22.61 5.19 4.97
N ILE A 60 21.61 5.43 4.10
CA ILE A 60 20.54 4.49 3.82
C ILE A 60 20.98 3.54 2.72
N LYS A 61 21.37 2.31 3.11
CA LYS A 61 21.79 1.25 2.17
C LYS A 61 20.64 0.38 1.69
N LYS A 62 19.55 0.29 2.44
CA LYS A 62 18.36 -0.51 2.11
C LYS A 62 17.10 0.30 2.36
N ALA A 63 16.16 0.19 1.45
CA ALA A 63 14.84 0.83 1.60
C ALA A 63 13.71 -0.06 1.07
N SER A 64 12.53 0.15 1.66
CA SER A 64 11.24 -0.30 1.15
C SER A 64 10.45 0.95 0.77
N LEU A 65 10.13 1.10 -0.49
CA LEU A 65 9.45 2.26 -1.07
C LEU A 65 8.15 1.80 -1.72
N VAL A 66 7.06 2.51 -1.44
CA VAL A 66 5.80 2.33 -2.18
C VAL A 66 5.72 3.43 -3.22
N CYS A 67 5.68 3.04 -4.48
CA CYS A 67 5.84 3.96 -5.60
C CYS A 67 4.89 3.64 -6.76
N LEU A 68 4.51 4.66 -7.47
CA LEU A 68 3.90 4.57 -8.80
C LEU A 68 4.99 4.31 -9.84
N ILE A 69 4.80 3.33 -10.69
CA ILE A 69 5.70 3.04 -11.80
C ILE A 69 5.39 3.98 -12.97
N ASN A 70 6.34 4.85 -13.30
CA ASN A 70 6.21 5.81 -14.39
C ASN A 70 6.60 5.21 -15.74
N SER A 71 7.65 4.38 -15.77
CA SER A 71 8.09 3.71 -16.99
C SER A 71 8.84 2.40 -16.70
N VAL A 72 8.75 1.47 -17.64
CA VAL A 72 9.44 0.19 -17.62
C VAL A 72 10.15 0.00 -18.96
N ARG A 73 11.48 -0.13 -18.93
CA ARG A 73 12.30 -0.35 -20.12
C ARG A 73 13.22 -1.54 -19.96
N GLN A 74 13.09 -2.51 -20.83
CA GLN A 74 13.92 -3.70 -20.84
C GLN A 74 15.04 -3.57 -21.90
N ILE A 75 16.25 -3.89 -21.49
CA ILE A 75 17.41 -3.99 -22.36
C ILE A 75 18.10 -5.34 -22.14
N LYS A 76 19.01 -5.70 -23.03
CA LYS A 76 19.94 -6.82 -22.79
C LYS A 76 21.26 -6.28 -22.26
N ASP A 77 21.78 -6.89 -21.22
CA ASP A 77 23.11 -6.61 -20.72
C ASP A 77 24.21 -7.11 -21.70
N ARG A 78 25.47 -6.89 -21.36
CA ARG A 78 26.60 -7.33 -22.18
C ARG A 78 26.71 -8.86 -22.32
N SER A 79 26.07 -9.61 -21.41
CA SER A 79 25.99 -11.06 -21.40
C SER A 79 24.74 -11.60 -22.11
N GLY A 80 23.89 -10.72 -22.64
CA GLY A 80 22.64 -11.06 -23.31
C GLY A 80 21.46 -11.31 -22.35
N LYS A 81 21.67 -11.18 -21.03
CA LYS A 81 20.60 -11.33 -20.04
C LYS A 81 19.68 -10.11 -20.01
N PRO A 82 18.37 -10.31 -19.80
CA PRO A 82 17.44 -9.19 -19.68
C PRO A 82 17.76 -8.38 -18.41
N LEU A 83 17.85 -7.08 -18.56
CA LEU A 83 17.99 -6.10 -17.50
C LEU A 83 16.87 -5.08 -17.66
N THR A 84 16.08 -4.87 -16.62
CA THR A 84 14.95 -3.97 -16.67
C THR A 84 15.25 -2.70 -15.87
N PHE A 85 15.10 -1.57 -16.51
CA PHE A 85 15.13 -0.26 -15.88
C PHE A 85 13.70 0.20 -15.63
N ILE A 86 13.47 0.72 -14.46
CA ILE A 86 12.19 1.31 -14.08
C ILE A 86 12.44 2.74 -13.60
N ASN A 87 11.49 3.62 -13.91
CA ASN A 87 11.41 4.94 -13.27
C ASN A 87 10.15 4.94 -12.41
N PHE A 88 10.23 5.44 -11.20
CA PHE A 88 9.14 5.43 -10.24
C PHE A 88 9.13 6.68 -9.36
N ASP A 89 7.95 6.95 -8.79
CA ASP A 89 7.63 8.16 -8.04
C ASP A 89 6.79 7.80 -6.80
N ASP A 90 7.13 8.37 -5.65
CA ASP A 90 6.37 8.19 -4.41
C ASP A 90 5.55 9.42 -3.99
N GLY A 91 5.45 10.42 -4.87
CA GLY A 91 4.83 11.72 -4.61
C GLY A 91 5.74 12.71 -3.88
N THR A 92 6.94 12.30 -3.44
CA THR A 92 7.94 13.18 -2.83
C THR A 92 9.17 13.38 -3.71
N GLY A 93 9.33 12.54 -4.72
CA GLY A 93 10.41 12.58 -5.71
C GLY A 93 10.36 11.39 -6.64
N THR A 94 11.17 11.47 -7.71
CA THR A 94 11.33 10.40 -8.70
C THR A 94 12.69 9.73 -8.54
N MET A 95 12.77 8.44 -8.83
CA MET A 95 14.00 7.66 -8.76
C MET A 95 14.04 6.59 -9.84
N ASP A 96 15.25 6.24 -10.28
CA ASP A 96 15.45 5.12 -11.18
C ASP A 96 15.79 3.84 -10.40
N GLY A 97 15.31 2.73 -10.93
CA GLY A 97 15.59 1.40 -10.39
C GLY A 97 16.11 0.45 -11.46
N ILE A 98 16.90 -0.51 -11.02
CA ILE A 98 17.39 -1.61 -11.83
C ILE A 98 16.82 -2.91 -11.27
N VAL A 99 16.12 -3.66 -12.11
CA VAL A 99 15.52 -4.96 -11.80
C VAL A 99 16.27 -6.03 -12.58
N ALA A 100 16.90 -6.96 -11.87
CA ALA A 100 17.60 -8.08 -12.48
C ALA A 100 16.61 -9.14 -12.97
N SER A 101 17.06 -10.04 -13.86
CA SER A 101 16.20 -11.04 -14.51
C SER A 101 15.52 -11.99 -13.52
N ASP A 102 16.21 -12.42 -12.47
CA ASP A 102 15.69 -13.29 -11.43
C ASP A 102 14.53 -12.66 -10.64
N VAL A 103 14.59 -11.35 -10.40
CA VAL A 103 13.51 -10.60 -9.77
C VAL A 103 12.35 -10.41 -10.75
N LEU A 104 12.66 -10.13 -12.02
CA LEU A 104 11.67 -9.91 -13.06
C LEU A 104 10.77 -11.14 -13.29
N GLU A 105 11.32 -12.36 -13.24
CA GLU A 105 10.57 -13.60 -13.39
C GLU A 105 9.38 -13.70 -12.42
N ASN A 106 9.53 -13.15 -11.22
CA ASN A 106 8.51 -13.19 -10.18
C ASN A 106 7.48 -12.04 -10.28
N CYS A 107 7.77 -10.98 -11.03
CA CYS A 107 6.94 -9.77 -11.06
C CYS A 107 6.50 -9.31 -12.46
N HIS A 108 6.89 -10.02 -13.53
CA HIS A 108 6.61 -9.63 -14.91
C HIS A 108 5.12 -9.42 -15.21
N ASN A 109 4.22 -10.12 -14.51
CA ASN A 109 2.78 -10.03 -14.71
C ASN A 109 2.19 -8.69 -14.26
N PHE A 110 2.74 -8.09 -13.21
CA PHE A 110 2.22 -6.89 -12.58
C PHE A 110 3.18 -5.68 -12.61
N LEU A 111 4.43 -5.85 -13.04
CA LEU A 111 5.36 -4.73 -13.23
C LEU A 111 5.01 -3.99 -14.52
N LYS A 112 4.13 -2.98 -14.41
CA LYS A 112 3.63 -2.17 -15.53
C LYS A 112 3.57 -0.70 -15.17
N GLU A 113 3.57 0.16 -16.19
CA GLU A 113 3.37 1.59 -16.02
C GLU A 113 1.98 1.88 -15.43
N GLY A 114 1.93 2.78 -14.46
CA GLY A 114 0.71 3.18 -13.76
C GLY A 114 0.34 2.31 -12.57
N GLU A 115 1.07 1.24 -12.29
CA GLU A 115 0.85 0.40 -11.11
C GLU A 115 1.54 0.97 -9.87
N ILE A 116 0.90 0.83 -8.71
CA ILE A 116 1.49 1.17 -7.42
C ILE A 116 2.04 -0.10 -6.78
N LEU A 117 3.35 -0.15 -6.61
CA LEU A 117 4.06 -1.33 -6.14
C LEU A 117 4.92 -1.01 -4.92
N ASN A 118 5.16 -2.02 -4.10
CA ASN A 118 6.16 -1.96 -3.05
C ASN A 118 7.50 -2.51 -3.58
N LEU A 119 8.51 -1.65 -3.59
CA LEU A 119 9.85 -1.93 -4.08
C LEU A 119 10.80 -2.04 -2.89
N LYS A 120 11.46 -3.18 -2.72
CA LYS A 120 12.49 -3.38 -1.72
C LYS A 120 13.83 -3.58 -2.39
N GLY A 121 14.86 -2.90 -1.92
CA GLY A 121 16.18 -3.02 -2.53
C GLY A 121 17.27 -2.27 -1.82
N THR A 122 18.43 -2.24 -2.47
CA THR A 122 19.60 -1.45 -2.06
C THR A 122 19.56 -0.10 -2.75
N VAL A 123 19.81 0.95 -1.97
CA VAL A 123 19.94 2.34 -2.46
C VAL A 123 21.42 2.65 -2.66
N GLU A 124 21.75 3.17 -3.82
CA GLU A 124 23.11 3.57 -4.23
C GLU A 124 23.07 4.99 -4.76
N VAL A 125 24.17 5.72 -4.63
CA VAL A 125 24.32 7.02 -5.29
C VAL A 125 24.39 6.80 -6.80
N ASP A 126 23.67 7.62 -7.54
CA ASP A 126 23.75 7.63 -8.99
C ASP A 126 24.80 8.68 -9.41
N ASP A 127 26.05 8.23 -9.55
CA ASP A 127 27.18 9.11 -9.90
C ASP A 127 26.98 9.79 -11.26
N TYR A 128 26.29 9.16 -12.20
CA TYR A 128 26.00 9.74 -13.51
C TYR A 128 25.10 10.97 -13.39
N ARG A 129 23.96 10.84 -12.71
CA ARG A 129 23.01 11.94 -12.55
C ARG A 129 23.47 12.98 -11.54
N THR A 130 24.20 12.57 -10.51
CA THR A 130 24.77 13.48 -9.51
C THR A 130 25.73 14.48 -10.17
N ASN A 131 26.57 14.02 -11.10
CA ASN A 131 27.53 14.88 -11.80
C ASN A 131 26.83 15.90 -12.72
N ASP A 132 25.71 15.52 -13.36
CA ASP A 132 25.00 16.39 -14.30
C ASP A 132 24.19 17.49 -13.60
N LEU A 133 23.59 17.19 -12.44
CA LEU A 133 22.65 18.08 -11.75
C LEU A 133 23.26 18.80 -10.54
N GLY A 134 24.48 18.46 -10.12
CA GLY A 134 25.17 19.06 -8.97
C GLY A 134 24.51 18.74 -7.62
N SER A 135 23.46 17.93 -7.61
CA SER A 135 22.77 17.44 -6.41
C SER A 135 22.88 15.93 -6.29
N LEU A 136 22.91 15.43 -5.07
CA LEU A 136 23.01 13.99 -4.81
C LEU A 136 21.74 13.27 -5.29
N MET A 137 21.93 12.42 -6.29
CA MET A 137 20.86 11.59 -6.84
C MET A 137 21.08 10.13 -6.44
N PHE A 138 19.97 9.41 -6.23
CA PHE A 138 20.01 8.01 -5.84
C PHE A 138 19.35 7.13 -6.90
N ARG A 139 19.79 5.87 -6.97
CA ARG A 139 19.13 4.81 -7.72
C ARG A 139 18.92 3.60 -6.83
N MET A 140 17.94 2.77 -7.15
CA MET A 140 17.67 1.55 -6.42
C MET A 140 18.04 0.31 -7.24
N ARG A 141 18.82 -0.57 -6.66
CA ARG A 141 18.92 -1.95 -7.15
C ARG A 141 17.81 -2.77 -6.48
N VAL A 142 16.75 -3.01 -7.22
CA VAL A 142 15.54 -3.68 -6.73
C VAL A 142 15.81 -5.16 -6.54
N LYS A 143 15.44 -5.68 -5.38
CA LYS A 143 15.59 -7.09 -5.01
C LYS A 143 14.28 -7.82 -4.85
N GLU A 144 13.21 -7.08 -4.57
CA GLU A 144 11.87 -7.62 -4.40
C GLU A 144 10.86 -6.58 -4.86
N ILE A 145 9.86 -7.05 -5.60
CA ILE A 145 8.69 -6.25 -6.02
C ILE A 145 7.45 -7.00 -5.61
N SER A 146 6.53 -6.34 -4.93
CA SER A 146 5.27 -6.93 -4.48
C SER A 146 4.09 -6.00 -4.73
N LEU A 147 2.92 -6.59 -4.94
CA LEU A 147 1.66 -5.86 -4.95
C LEU A 147 1.38 -5.30 -3.57
N LEU A 148 0.73 -4.14 -3.54
CA LEU A 148 0.44 -3.46 -2.30
C LEU A 148 -0.52 -4.26 -1.41
N ASP A 149 -1.55 -4.86 -1.98
CA ASP A 149 -2.54 -5.66 -1.26
C ASP A 149 -1.88 -6.87 -0.58
N THR A 150 -1.00 -7.58 -1.28
CA THR A 150 -0.25 -8.72 -0.72
C THR A 150 0.61 -8.32 0.50
N GLU A 151 1.16 -7.10 0.50
CA GLU A 151 1.95 -6.61 1.63
C GLU A 151 1.09 -6.10 2.79
N LEU A 152 -0.10 -5.58 2.50
CA LEU A 152 -1.07 -5.19 3.52
C LEU A 152 -1.62 -6.42 4.24
N ASP A 153 -1.97 -7.47 3.50
CA ASP A 153 -2.49 -8.73 4.04
C ASP A 153 -1.46 -9.45 4.91
N LYS A 154 -0.19 -9.45 4.52
CA LYS A 154 0.90 -10.06 5.32
C LYS A 154 1.11 -9.43 6.69
N LYS A 155 0.60 -8.22 6.94
CA LYS A 155 0.81 -7.49 8.19
C LYS A 155 -0.35 -7.54 9.17
N VAL A 156 -1.47 -8.14 8.82
CA VAL A 156 -2.50 -8.51 9.79
C VAL A 156 -2.08 -9.84 10.41
N SER A 157 -1.21 -9.78 11.41
CA SER A 157 -0.75 -10.96 12.15
C SER A 157 -1.61 -11.26 13.37
N GLU A 158 -2.45 -10.32 13.76
CA GLU A 158 -3.27 -10.40 14.96
C GLU A 158 -4.53 -9.54 14.82
N VAL A 159 -5.67 -10.11 15.12
CA VAL A 159 -6.94 -9.39 15.30
C VAL A 159 -7.28 -9.42 16.77
N LEU A 160 -7.43 -8.26 17.38
CA LEU A 160 -7.83 -8.12 18.77
C LEU A 160 -9.29 -7.65 18.85
N ILE A 161 -10.17 -8.50 19.37
CA ILE A 161 -11.56 -8.15 19.67
C ILE A 161 -11.62 -7.69 21.12
N ASN A 162 -11.92 -6.41 21.34
CA ASN A 162 -12.11 -5.87 22.67
C ASN A 162 -13.58 -5.96 23.08
N ILE A 163 -13.88 -6.74 24.09
CA ILE A 163 -15.20 -6.80 24.75
C ILE A 163 -15.08 -5.99 26.04
N VAL A 164 -15.70 -4.83 26.04
CA VAL A 164 -15.78 -3.96 27.21
C VAL A 164 -17.13 -4.20 27.87
N ASP A 165 -17.13 -4.57 29.15
CA ASP A 165 -18.30 -4.97 29.92
C ASP A 165 -18.80 -6.41 29.61
N SER A 166 -18.27 -7.35 30.38
CA SER A 166 -18.58 -8.79 30.24
C SER A 166 -20.03 -9.17 30.61
N GLN A 167 -20.82 -8.25 31.17
CA GLN A 167 -22.27 -8.48 31.42
C GLN A 167 -23.14 -8.21 30.19
N ALA A 168 -22.61 -7.57 29.17
CA ALA A 168 -23.36 -7.17 27.98
C ALA A 168 -23.47 -8.26 26.90
N ILE A 169 -22.61 -9.29 26.93
CA ILE A 169 -22.60 -10.32 25.88
C ILE A 169 -22.80 -11.70 26.49
N SER A 170 -23.89 -12.35 26.13
CA SER A 170 -24.13 -13.77 26.49
C SER A 170 -23.19 -14.69 25.70
N LEU A 171 -22.88 -15.87 26.24
CA LEU A 171 -22.10 -16.91 25.54
C LEU A 171 -22.69 -17.25 24.16
N GLN A 172 -24.01 -17.17 23.98
CA GLN A 172 -24.66 -17.41 22.71
C GLN A 172 -24.43 -16.31 21.69
N GLU A 173 -24.40 -15.04 22.11
CA GLU A 173 -24.10 -13.89 21.25
C GLU A 173 -22.63 -13.87 20.87
N PHE A 174 -21.74 -14.23 21.79
CA PHE A 174 -20.31 -14.38 21.51
C PHE A 174 -20.05 -15.51 20.48
N SER A 175 -20.70 -16.67 20.66
CA SER A 175 -20.60 -17.76 19.68
C SER A 175 -21.11 -17.34 18.29
N ARG A 176 -22.21 -16.61 18.21
CA ARG A 176 -22.74 -16.09 16.94
C ARG A 176 -21.78 -15.08 16.30
N LEU A 177 -21.12 -14.25 17.10
CA LEU A 177 -20.15 -13.27 16.61
C LEU A 177 -18.92 -13.99 16.03
N LEU A 178 -18.44 -15.06 16.66
CA LEU A 178 -17.38 -15.91 16.13
C LEU A 178 -17.81 -16.65 14.85
N ASP A 179 -19.04 -17.11 14.77
CA ASP A 179 -19.60 -17.77 13.58
C ASP A 179 -19.78 -16.80 12.39
N THR A 180 -19.89 -15.49 12.66
CA THR A 180 -20.02 -14.45 11.63
C THR A 180 -18.66 -14.06 11.04
N ILE A 181 -17.59 -14.28 11.78
CA ILE A 181 -16.23 -14.08 11.26
C ILE A 181 -15.93 -15.30 10.39
N ASP A 182 -15.74 -15.07 9.09
CA ASP A 182 -15.50 -16.13 8.11
C ASP A 182 -14.33 -17.02 8.56
N LYS A 183 -14.59 -18.31 8.73
CA LYS A 183 -13.59 -19.31 9.15
C LYS A 183 -12.36 -19.32 8.25
N SER A 184 -12.49 -18.90 6.99
CA SER A 184 -11.37 -18.76 6.05
C SER A 184 -10.29 -17.78 6.54
N PHE A 185 -10.62 -16.83 7.40
CA PHE A 185 -9.66 -15.88 7.96
C PHE A 185 -8.67 -16.51 8.94
N TRP A 186 -9.08 -17.52 9.72
CA TRP A 186 -8.17 -18.17 10.68
C TRP A 186 -7.74 -19.59 10.29
N GLU A 187 -8.54 -20.36 9.58
CA GLU A 187 -8.17 -21.72 9.18
C GLU A 187 -7.05 -21.76 8.12
N ASN A 188 -6.96 -20.73 7.27
CA ASN A 188 -5.95 -20.64 6.20
C ASN A 188 -5.05 -19.39 6.31
N GLY A 189 -5.22 -18.56 7.33
CA GLY A 189 -4.51 -17.30 7.52
C GLY A 189 -3.36 -17.41 8.52
N ASN A 190 -2.33 -16.57 8.36
CA ASN A 190 -1.27 -16.38 9.34
C ASN A 190 -1.66 -15.35 10.41
N CYS A 191 -2.94 -15.28 10.77
CA CYS A 191 -3.48 -14.28 11.68
C CYS A 191 -3.93 -14.95 12.98
N ARG A 192 -3.46 -14.45 14.12
CA ARG A 192 -3.92 -14.87 15.44
C ARG A 192 -5.17 -14.08 15.82
N LEU A 193 -6.17 -14.77 16.33
CA LEU A 193 -7.37 -14.16 16.88
C LEU A 193 -7.29 -14.14 18.40
N ASN A 194 -7.13 -12.97 18.97
CA ASN A 194 -7.14 -12.75 20.42
C ASN A 194 -8.43 -12.02 20.82
N VAL A 195 -9.05 -12.47 21.88
CA VAL A 195 -10.19 -11.78 22.49
C VAL A 195 -9.76 -11.21 23.83
N LYS A 196 -9.79 -9.90 23.95
CA LYS A 196 -9.60 -9.20 25.22
C LYS A 196 -10.95 -8.92 25.85
N VAL A 197 -11.17 -9.48 27.04
CA VAL A 197 -12.34 -9.21 27.87
C VAL A 197 -11.92 -8.31 29.01
N SER A 198 -12.51 -7.13 29.10
CA SER A 198 -12.25 -6.18 30.19
C SER A 198 -13.51 -5.98 31.01
N SER A 199 -13.40 -6.07 32.34
CA SER A 199 -14.43 -5.68 33.31
C SER A 199 -13.83 -4.67 34.28
N ASP A 200 -14.68 -4.03 35.09
CA ASP A 200 -14.23 -3.02 36.08
C ASP A 200 -13.15 -3.50 37.06
N GLN A 201 -12.95 -4.81 37.20
CA GLN A 201 -12.03 -5.40 38.18
C GLN A 201 -10.96 -6.33 37.57
N SER A 202 -11.04 -6.69 36.30
CA SER A 202 -10.11 -7.64 35.68
C SER A 202 -10.06 -7.55 34.16
N GLU A 203 -8.91 -7.88 33.60
CA GLU A 203 -8.70 -8.06 32.16
C GLU A 203 -8.21 -9.50 31.89
N ALA A 204 -8.73 -10.11 30.85
CA ALA A 204 -8.25 -11.40 30.36
C ALA A 204 -8.09 -11.34 28.83
N ILE A 205 -7.05 -11.97 28.33
CA ILE A 205 -6.83 -12.16 26.89
C ILE A 205 -6.91 -13.66 26.63
N VAL A 206 -7.80 -14.05 25.72
CA VAL A 206 -8.00 -15.43 25.31
C VAL A 206 -7.51 -15.54 23.87
N ASP A 207 -6.53 -16.42 23.65
CA ASP A 207 -6.07 -16.82 22.32
C ASP A 207 -7.05 -17.88 21.80
N ILE A 208 -7.62 -17.66 20.62
CA ILE A 208 -8.64 -18.56 20.05
C ILE A 208 -8.04 -19.42 18.90
N GLY A 209 -6.79 -19.14 18.48
CA GLY A 209 -6.11 -19.92 17.44
C GLY A 209 -5.33 -19.10 16.42
#